data_84b221a336e46beabd1e39a2b77f16c3
#
_entry.id   84b221a336e46beabd1e39a2b77f16c3
#
_cell.length_a   1.000
_cell.length_b   1.000
_cell.length_c   1.000
_cell.angle_alpha   90.00
_cell.angle_beta   90.00
_cell.angle_gamma   90.00
#
_symmetry.space_group_name_H-M   'P 1'
#
loop_
_entity.id
_entity.type
_entity.pdbx_description
1 polymer ?
#
loop_
_entity_poly.entity_id
_entity_poly.type
_entity_poly.pdbx_seq_one_letter_code
_entity_poly.pdbx_strand_id
1 'polypeptide(L)'
;NEVRVIPDDQETIIITVKELRKKYTYIFTTGGIGPTHDDITSESISKLFNVEYNFHPEAFKILESYYKPGEFTEGRQKMAKMPITSKLILNPSSGAPGFYMENVFCLPGVPSIMQSMLGGLENVLIGGDPILSSTINLRTVESEIAKSLSKVQESNKDVDIGSYPFFKAGKLGVSIVLRCTCLLYTSDAADEGLG
;
A
#
# COMPACT_ATOMS: atom_id res chain seq x y z
N ASN A 1 -10.75 -0.84 -2.71
CA ASN A 1 -9.31 -0.94 -3.01
C ASN A 1 -9.10 -1.84 -4.21
N GLU A 2 -8.08 -1.56 -5.03
CA GLU A 2 -7.75 -2.33 -6.23
C GLU A 2 -6.24 -2.50 -6.31
N VAL A 3 -5.77 -3.67 -6.74
CA VAL A 3 -4.37 -3.95 -7.03
C VAL A 3 -4.27 -4.42 -8.47
N ARG A 4 -3.36 -3.83 -9.24
CA ARG A 4 -3.06 -4.25 -10.62
C ARG A 4 -1.58 -4.63 -10.72
N VAL A 5 -1.32 -5.78 -11.29
CA VAL A 5 0.03 -6.19 -11.71
C VAL A 5 0.09 -6.00 -13.22
N ILE A 6 1.02 -5.17 -13.68
CA ILE A 6 1.16 -4.78 -15.07
C ILE A 6 2.58 -5.02 -15.56
N PRO A 7 2.80 -5.23 -16.85
CA PRO A 7 4.15 -5.34 -17.42
C PRO A 7 4.91 -4.01 -17.34
N ASP A 8 6.24 -4.10 -17.39
CA ASP A 8 7.15 -2.95 -17.51
C ASP A 8 7.11 -2.40 -18.94
N ASP A 9 5.98 -1.78 -19.28
CA ASP A 9 5.71 -1.10 -20.54
C ASP A 9 5.21 0.31 -20.29
N GLN A 10 5.84 1.29 -20.91
CA GLN A 10 5.61 2.69 -20.63
C GLN A 10 4.16 3.12 -20.88
N GLU A 11 3.58 2.67 -22.00
CA GLU A 11 2.20 3.02 -22.35
C GLU A 11 1.21 2.43 -21.35
N THR A 12 1.42 1.15 -21.00
CA THR A 12 0.59 0.45 -20.00
C THR A 12 0.67 1.12 -18.63
N ILE A 13 1.86 1.54 -18.18
CA ILE A 13 2.03 2.26 -16.92
C ILE A 13 1.25 3.58 -16.96
N ILE A 14 1.43 4.39 -18.02
CA ILE A 14 0.78 5.69 -18.17
C ILE A 14 -0.74 5.55 -18.18
N ILE A 15 -1.30 4.63 -18.98
CA ILE A 15 -2.75 4.43 -19.10
C ILE A 15 -3.33 3.97 -17.76
N THR A 16 -2.68 2.98 -17.12
CA THR A 16 -3.15 2.43 -15.85
C THR A 16 -3.16 3.47 -14.73
N VAL A 17 -2.06 4.20 -14.57
CA VAL A 17 -1.98 5.23 -13.53
C VAL A 17 -2.93 6.39 -13.82
N LYS A 18 -3.07 6.79 -15.10
CA LYS A 18 -4.03 7.83 -15.52
C LYS A 18 -5.48 7.47 -15.21
N GLU A 19 -5.85 6.21 -15.35
CA GLU A 19 -7.19 5.71 -14.99
C GLU A 19 -7.37 5.72 -13.47
N LEU A 20 -6.45 5.07 -12.75
CA LEU A 20 -6.56 4.86 -11.31
C LEU A 20 -6.53 6.16 -10.51
N ARG A 21 -5.69 7.15 -10.90
CA ARG A 21 -5.59 8.44 -10.19
C ARG A 21 -6.88 9.26 -10.20
N LYS A 22 -7.78 8.99 -11.15
CA LYS A 22 -9.11 9.62 -11.20
C LYS A 22 -10.12 8.91 -10.30
N LYS A 23 -9.89 7.63 -10.03
CA LYS A 23 -10.83 6.76 -9.31
C LYS A 23 -10.52 6.70 -7.81
N TYR A 24 -9.25 6.81 -7.43
CA TYR A 24 -8.80 6.61 -6.06
C TYR A 24 -8.10 7.84 -5.48
N THR A 25 -8.26 8.03 -4.17
CA THR A 25 -7.62 9.13 -3.43
C THR A 25 -6.10 9.04 -3.48
N TYR A 26 -5.54 7.83 -3.40
CA TYR A 26 -4.11 7.58 -3.43
C TYR A 26 -3.79 6.41 -4.35
N ILE A 27 -2.73 6.55 -5.14
CA ILE A 27 -2.15 5.52 -5.98
C ILE A 27 -0.72 5.28 -5.52
N PHE A 28 -0.40 4.02 -5.25
CA PHE A 28 0.96 3.58 -4.93
C PHE A 28 1.46 2.69 -6.06
N THR A 29 2.61 3.05 -6.65
CA THR A 29 3.36 2.15 -7.53
C THR A 29 4.54 1.58 -6.76
N THR A 30 4.87 0.31 -7.00
CA THR A 30 5.99 -0.37 -6.37
C THR A 30 6.89 -0.98 -7.44
N GLY A 31 8.17 -0.57 -7.46
CA GLY A 31 9.16 -0.99 -8.46
C GLY A 31 9.34 0.00 -9.61
N GLY A 32 10.32 -0.28 -10.46
CA GLY A 32 10.64 0.50 -11.66
C GLY A 32 11.23 1.89 -11.40
N ILE A 33 11.77 2.14 -10.21
CA ILE A 33 12.48 3.40 -9.86
C ILE A 33 13.96 3.18 -9.50
N GLY A 34 14.48 2.01 -9.83
CA GLY A 34 15.84 1.58 -9.51
C GLY A 34 16.89 2.02 -10.55
N PRO A 35 18.11 1.44 -10.46
CA PRO A 35 19.26 1.83 -11.27
C PRO A 35 19.32 1.16 -12.65
N THR A 36 18.50 0.15 -12.93
CA THR A 36 18.62 -0.71 -14.10
C THR A 36 17.86 -0.15 -15.33
N HIS A 37 18.12 -0.68 -16.50
CA HIS A 37 17.55 -0.15 -17.74
C HIS A 37 16.04 -0.39 -17.87
N ASP A 38 15.53 -1.40 -17.21
CA ASP A 38 14.12 -1.79 -17.12
C ASP A 38 13.34 -1.00 -16.05
N ASP A 39 14.02 -0.21 -15.21
CA ASP A 39 13.38 0.73 -14.29
C ASP A 39 12.86 1.95 -15.06
N ILE A 40 11.61 1.87 -15.53
CA ILE A 40 10.98 2.88 -16.41
C ILE A 40 9.81 3.63 -15.75
N THR A 41 9.44 3.28 -14.52
CA THR A 41 8.29 3.90 -13.84
C THR A 41 8.48 5.40 -13.66
N SER A 42 9.65 5.86 -13.21
CA SER A 42 9.93 7.29 -13.01
C SER A 42 9.75 8.11 -14.29
N GLU A 43 10.25 7.60 -15.43
CA GLU A 43 10.10 8.25 -16.73
C GLU A 43 8.64 8.24 -17.19
N SER A 44 7.94 7.12 -16.99
CA SER A 44 6.52 6.98 -17.35
C SER A 44 5.64 7.97 -16.58
N ILE A 45 5.91 8.16 -15.29
CA ILE A 45 5.21 9.14 -14.47
C ILE A 45 5.54 10.57 -14.91
N SER A 46 6.78 10.87 -15.26
CA SER A 46 7.15 12.17 -15.83
C SER A 46 6.34 12.50 -17.08
N LYS A 47 6.21 11.53 -17.99
CA LYS A 47 5.39 11.68 -19.22
C LYS A 47 3.91 11.84 -18.90
N LEU A 48 3.37 11.06 -17.96
CA LEU A 48 1.97 11.17 -17.53
C LEU A 48 1.61 12.59 -17.06
N PHE A 49 2.51 13.22 -16.30
CA PHE A 49 2.31 14.56 -15.75
C PHE A 49 2.83 15.68 -16.67
N ASN A 50 3.41 15.33 -17.83
CA ASN A 50 4.04 16.27 -18.75
C ASN A 50 5.09 17.16 -18.04
N VAL A 51 5.94 16.53 -17.22
CA VAL A 51 7.04 17.15 -16.47
C VAL A 51 8.35 16.56 -16.96
N GLU A 52 9.39 17.36 -16.96
CA GLU A 52 10.73 16.93 -17.36
C GLU A 52 11.23 15.80 -16.48
N TYR A 53 11.72 14.71 -17.13
CA TYR A 53 12.43 13.61 -16.50
C TYR A 53 13.93 13.91 -16.49
N ASN A 54 14.45 14.32 -15.35
CA ASN A 54 15.87 14.66 -15.19
C ASN A 54 16.35 14.42 -13.77
N PHE A 55 17.62 14.67 -13.49
CA PHE A 55 18.16 14.61 -12.14
C PHE A 55 17.44 15.60 -11.21
N HIS A 56 16.74 15.08 -10.22
CA HIS A 56 16.12 15.89 -9.17
C HIS A 56 17.22 16.41 -8.23
N PRO A 57 17.37 17.73 -8.07
CA PRO A 57 18.52 18.32 -7.38
C PRO A 57 18.71 17.83 -5.94
N GLU A 58 17.63 17.68 -5.21
CA GLU A 58 17.65 17.20 -3.82
C GLU A 58 17.95 15.69 -3.74
N ALA A 59 17.32 14.88 -4.60
CA ALA A 59 17.59 13.45 -4.66
C ALA A 59 19.04 13.15 -5.03
N PHE A 60 19.59 13.91 -5.97
CA PHE A 60 21.00 13.79 -6.35
C PHE A 60 21.94 14.08 -5.18
N LYS A 61 21.71 15.15 -4.44
CA LYS A 61 22.51 15.49 -3.25
C LYS A 61 22.40 14.45 -2.15
N ILE A 62 21.22 13.89 -1.92
CA ILE A 62 21.01 12.81 -0.94
C ILE A 62 21.86 11.60 -1.31
N LEU A 63 21.79 11.16 -2.57
CA LEU A 63 22.54 10.00 -3.04
C LEU A 63 24.05 10.25 -3.07
N GLU A 64 24.48 11.42 -3.52
CA GLU A 64 25.89 11.80 -3.51
C GLU A 64 26.48 11.76 -2.09
N SER A 65 25.74 12.25 -1.09
CA SER A 65 26.16 12.22 0.31
C SER A 65 26.08 10.83 0.95
N TYR A 66 25.24 9.96 0.43
CA TYR A 66 25.06 8.60 0.95
C TYR A 66 26.20 7.66 0.54
N TYR A 67 26.71 7.79 -0.69
CA TYR A 67 27.76 6.93 -1.21
C TYR A 67 29.15 7.50 -0.92
N LYS A 68 30.13 6.60 -0.72
CA LYS A 68 31.52 6.98 -0.57
C LYS A 68 32.07 7.56 -1.89
N PRO A 69 33.12 8.39 -1.84
CA PRO A 69 33.81 8.88 -3.02
C PRO A 69 34.18 7.72 -3.98
N GLY A 70 33.78 7.86 -5.25
CA GLY A 70 33.99 6.83 -6.28
C GLY A 70 32.92 5.74 -6.36
N GLU A 71 32.02 5.65 -5.41
CA GLU A 71 30.94 4.66 -5.42
C GLU A 71 29.63 5.19 -6.06
N PHE A 72 29.51 6.50 -6.27
CA PHE A 72 28.33 7.12 -6.89
C PHE A 72 28.40 7.01 -8.40
N THR A 73 28.23 5.79 -8.91
CA THR A 73 28.28 5.43 -10.32
C THR A 73 27.08 5.95 -11.11
N GLU A 74 27.15 5.97 -12.44
CA GLU A 74 26.05 6.39 -13.32
C GLU A 74 24.74 5.62 -13.04
N GLY A 75 24.81 4.30 -12.80
CA GLY A 75 23.64 3.52 -12.41
C GLY A 75 23.02 4.01 -11.10
N ARG A 76 23.85 4.37 -10.11
CA ARG A 76 23.36 4.92 -8.83
C ARG A 76 22.80 6.34 -9.01
N GLN A 77 23.41 7.15 -9.87
CA GLN A 77 22.90 8.48 -10.23
C GLN A 77 21.52 8.38 -10.92
N LYS A 78 21.27 7.34 -11.72
CA LYS A 78 19.96 7.13 -12.36
C LYS A 78 18.82 7.14 -11.34
N MET A 79 19.01 6.65 -10.12
CA MET A 79 18.00 6.67 -9.06
C MET A 79 17.61 8.09 -8.59
N ALA A 80 18.38 9.12 -8.98
CA ALA A 80 17.99 10.52 -8.78
C ALA A 80 17.18 11.08 -9.96
N LYS A 81 17.04 10.33 -11.07
CA LYS A 81 16.22 10.77 -12.21
C LYS A 81 14.75 10.49 -11.92
N MET A 82 13.99 11.54 -11.87
CA MET A 82 12.55 11.52 -11.61
C MET A 82 11.90 12.80 -12.15
N PRO A 83 10.57 12.96 -12.09
CA PRO A 83 9.94 14.23 -12.42
C PRO A 83 10.56 15.35 -11.56
N ILE A 84 11.15 16.37 -12.18
CA ILE A 84 11.93 17.42 -11.45
C ILE A 84 11.11 18.24 -10.45
N THR A 85 9.79 18.24 -10.58
CA THR A 85 8.86 18.94 -9.67
C THR A 85 8.22 18.01 -8.64
N SER A 86 8.62 16.74 -8.61
CA SER A 86 8.11 15.79 -7.63
C SER A 86 8.56 16.12 -6.22
N LYS A 87 7.82 15.64 -5.23
CA LYS A 87 8.24 15.68 -3.83
C LYS A 87 8.86 14.33 -3.45
N LEU A 88 9.93 14.39 -2.66
CA LEU A 88 10.66 13.18 -2.28
C LEU A 88 9.97 12.41 -1.15
N ILE A 89 10.07 11.08 -1.22
CA ILE A 89 9.77 10.15 -0.13
C ILE A 89 11.13 9.63 0.35
N LEU A 90 11.54 10.06 1.54
CA LEU A 90 12.85 9.69 2.07
C LEU A 90 12.94 8.20 2.36
N ASN A 91 14.12 7.64 2.11
CA ASN A 91 14.42 6.24 2.33
C ASN A 91 15.46 6.08 3.42
N PRO A 92 15.04 5.75 4.65
CA PRO A 92 15.96 5.60 5.77
C PRO A 92 16.85 4.34 5.68
N SER A 93 16.49 3.37 4.82
CA SER A 93 17.17 2.08 4.74
C SER A 93 18.32 2.05 3.74
N SER A 94 18.18 2.68 2.57
CA SER A 94 19.17 2.56 1.48
C SER A 94 19.48 3.90 0.77
N GLY A 95 19.02 5.01 1.31
CA GLY A 95 19.33 6.35 0.83
C GLY A 95 18.61 6.77 -0.45
N ALA A 96 18.33 5.86 -1.39
CA ALA A 96 17.66 6.18 -2.64
C ALA A 96 16.19 6.56 -2.42
N PRO A 97 15.77 7.83 -2.62
CA PRO A 97 14.42 8.25 -2.33
C PRO A 97 13.42 7.73 -3.37
N GLY A 98 12.18 7.50 -2.94
CA GLY A 98 11.03 7.52 -3.82
C GLY A 98 10.53 8.95 -4.04
N PHE A 99 9.41 9.08 -4.73
CA PHE A 99 8.82 10.37 -4.98
C PHE A 99 7.30 10.30 -5.08
N TYR A 100 6.64 11.45 -4.99
CA TYR A 100 5.22 11.55 -5.30
C TYR A 100 4.88 12.83 -6.05
N MET A 101 3.84 12.73 -6.87
CA MET A 101 3.22 13.83 -7.58
C MET A 101 1.71 13.74 -7.41
N GLU A 102 1.09 14.83 -6.94
CA GLU A 102 -0.34 14.85 -6.62
C GLU A 102 -0.72 13.65 -5.72
N ASN A 103 -1.56 12.74 -6.23
CA ASN A 103 -2.00 11.54 -5.51
C ASN A 103 -1.28 10.25 -5.93
N VAL A 104 -0.18 10.34 -6.69
CA VAL A 104 0.61 9.19 -7.18
C VAL A 104 1.93 9.12 -6.44
N PHE A 105 2.16 8.02 -5.72
CA PHE A 105 3.31 7.73 -4.87
C PHE A 105 4.12 6.60 -5.48
N CYS A 106 5.40 6.84 -5.75
CA CYS A 106 6.30 5.88 -6.39
C CYS A 106 7.33 5.38 -5.39
N LEU A 107 7.28 4.11 -5.08
CA LEU A 107 8.09 3.42 -4.09
C LEU A 107 8.91 2.29 -4.74
N PRO A 108 10.05 1.89 -4.15
CA PRO A 108 10.83 0.75 -4.64
C PRO A 108 10.08 -0.57 -4.48
N GLY A 109 10.46 -1.57 -5.30
CA GLY A 109 9.85 -2.89 -5.28
C GLY A 109 10.31 -3.80 -4.14
N VAL A 110 11.37 -3.44 -3.41
CA VAL A 110 11.89 -4.24 -2.28
C VAL A 110 11.00 -4.03 -1.05
N PRO A 111 10.30 -5.08 -0.55
CA PRO A 111 9.27 -4.90 0.48
C PRO A 111 9.77 -4.24 1.77
N SER A 112 10.95 -4.63 2.28
CA SER A 112 11.51 -4.06 3.50
C SER A 112 11.86 -2.57 3.37
N ILE A 113 12.34 -2.16 2.19
CA ILE A 113 12.66 -0.76 1.90
C ILE A 113 11.36 0.04 1.78
N MET A 114 10.40 -0.45 0.99
CA MET A 114 9.08 0.19 0.84
C MET A 114 8.41 0.40 2.20
N GLN A 115 8.39 -0.62 3.06
CA GLN A 115 7.82 -0.51 4.40
C GLN A 115 8.50 0.56 5.27
N SER A 116 9.82 0.65 5.20
CA SER A 116 10.57 1.68 5.95
C SER A 116 10.26 3.11 5.49
N MET A 117 9.86 3.28 4.23
CA MET A 117 9.52 4.58 3.64
C MET A 117 8.09 5.03 3.96
N LEU A 118 7.17 4.09 4.21
CA LEU A 118 5.76 4.41 4.49
C LEU A 118 5.58 5.28 5.74
N GLY A 119 6.41 5.09 6.78
CA GLY A 119 6.39 5.94 7.98
C GLY A 119 6.63 7.42 7.70
N GLY A 120 7.38 7.75 6.65
CA GLY A 120 7.60 9.13 6.21
C GLY A 120 6.39 9.81 5.56
N LEU A 121 5.34 9.05 5.26
CA LEU A 121 4.13 9.56 4.59
C LEU A 121 2.98 9.90 5.55
N GLU A 122 3.13 9.70 6.86
CA GLU A 122 2.07 9.95 7.86
C GLU A 122 1.51 11.38 7.81
N ASN A 123 2.36 12.36 7.53
CA ASN A 123 1.96 13.76 7.42
C ASN A 123 1.48 14.17 6.01
N VAL A 124 1.58 13.27 5.04
CA VAL A 124 1.20 13.51 3.64
C VAL A 124 -0.13 12.85 3.31
N LEU A 125 -0.36 11.69 3.91
CA LEU A 125 -1.59 10.92 3.71
C LEU A 125 -2.65 11.36 4.71
N ILE A 126 -3.84 11.65 4.20
CA ILE A 126 -5.01 11.86 5.06
C ILE A 126 -5.52 10.47 5.45
N GLY A 127 -5.44 10.13 6.70
CA GLY A 127 -5.99 8.90 7.25
C GLY A 127 -7.53 8.91 7.20
N GLY A 128 -8.12 7.73 7.06
CA GLY A 128 -9.54 7.52 7.36
C GLY A 128 -9.75 7.20 8.84
N ASP A 129 -11.00 7.01 9.22
CA ASP A 129 -11.32 6.51 10.56
C ASP A 129 -10.66 5.14 10.78
N PRO A 130 -10.07 4.90 11.96
CA PRO A 130 -9.44 3.63 12.24
C PRO A 130 -10.48 2.49 12.20
N ILE A 131 -10.18 1.44 11.46
CA ILE A 131 -10.99 0.23 11.47
C ILE A 131 -10.64 -0.57 12.72
N LEU A 132 -11.58 -0.68 13.62
CA LEU A 132 -11.47 -1.50 14.81
C LEU A 132 -11.78 -2.96 14.45
N SER A 133 -11.10 -3.90 15.08
CA SER A 133 -11.29 -5.33 14.84
C SER A 133 -11.47 -6.06 16.16
N SER A 134 -12.52 -6.86 16.26
CA SER A 134 -12.76 -7.80 17.38
C SER A 134 -12.79 -9.23 16.84
N THR A 135 -12.26 -10.18 17.61
CA THR A 135 -12.21 -11.60 17.19
C THR A 135 -12.80 -12.48 18.28
N ILE A 136 -13.79 -13.30 17.89
CA ILE A 136 -14.44 -14.29 18.73
C ILE A 136 -14.05 -15.67 18.20
N ASN A 137 -13.54 -16.53 19.10
CA ASN A 137 -13.16 -17.89 18.75
C ASN A 137 -14.20 -18.89 19.23
N LEU A 138 -14.81 -19.62 18.31
CA LEU A 138 -15.82 -20.65 18.58
C LEU A 138 -15.25 -22.05 18.36
N ARG A 139 -15.70 -23.00 19.20
CA ARG A 139 -15.39 -24.43 19.05
C ARG A 139 -16.49 -25.13 18.24
N THR A 140 -16.56 -24.80 16.98
CA THR A 140 -17.56 -25.33 16.06
C THR A 140 -17.00 -25.38 14.65
N VAL A 141 -17.76 -25.88 13.69
CA VAL A 141 -17.43 -25.84 12.27
C VAL A 141 -18.20 -24.73 11.57
N GLU A 142 -17.60 -24.15 10.54
CA GLU A 142 -18.15 -23.01 9.82
C GLU A 142 -19.58 -23.25 9.29
N SER A 143 -19.86 -24.49 8.84
CA SER A 143 -21.17 -24.89 8.33
C SER A 143 -22.30 -24.82 9.36
N GLU A 144 -22.01 -25.01 10.65
CA GLU A 144 -23.01 -24.92 11.71
C GLU A 144 -23.46 -23.50 12.01
N ILE A 145 -22.56 -22.53 11.86
CA ILE A 145 -22.83 -21.12 12.15
C ILE A 145 -23.19 -20.29 10.93
N ALA A 146 -22.98 -20.80 9.71
CA ALA A 146 -23.13 -20.05 8.47
C ALA A 146 -24.48 -19.32 8.35
N LYS A 147 -25.57 -20.01 8.66
CA LYS A 147 -26.94 -19.45 8.59
C LYS A 147 -27.18 -18.34 9.62
N SER A 148 -26.68 -18.53 10.84
CA SER A 148 -26.80 -17.54 11.91
C SER A 148 -25.93 -16.32 11.59
N LEU A 149 -24.70 -16.55 11.13
CA LEU A 149 -23.76 -15.51 10.75
C LEU A 149 -24.29 -14.64 9.61
N SER A 150 -24.95 -15.25 8.60
CA SER A 150 -25.59 -14.50 7.51
C SER A 150 -26.69 -13.57 8.03
N LYS A 151 -27.52 -14.03 8.98
CA LYS A 151 -28.58 -13.18 9.58
C LYS A 151 -27.99 -12.02 10.34
N VAL A 152 -26.93 -12.25 11.14
CA VAL A 152 -26.24 -11.18 11.86
C VAL A 152 -25.63 -10.16 10.90
N GLN A 153 -24.99 -10.62 9.80
CA GLN A 153 -24.45 -9.74 8.78
C GLN A 153 -25.55 -8.90 8.08
N GLU A 154 -26.70 -9.51 7.79
CA GLU A 154 -27.84 -8.79 7.17
C GLU A 154 -28.40 -7.69 8.08
N SER A 155 -28.41 -7.92 9.40
CA SER A 155 -28.89 -6.97 10.40
C SER A 155 -27.86 -5.88 10.72
N ASN A 156 -26.56 -6.14 10.46
CA ASN A 156 -25.45 -5.24 10.81
C ASN A 156 -24.63 -4.91 9.53
N LYS A 157 -25.18 -4.07 8.65
CA LYS A 157 -24.58 -3.73 7.35
C LYS A 157 -23.30 -2.89 7.47
N ASP A 158 -23.13 -2.19 8.58
CA ASP A 158 -21.98 -1.32 8.85
C ASP A 158 -20.80 -2.06 9.49
N VAL A 159 -20.96 -3.37 9.73
CA VAL A 159 -19.93 -4.26 10.27
C VAL A 159 -19.56 -5.31 9.24
N ASP A 160 -18.28 -5.40 8.88
CA ASP A 160 -17.76 -6.51 8.08
C ASP A 160 -17.53 -7.72 8.99
N ILE A 161 -18.21 -8.83 8.71
CA ILE A 161 -18.11 -10.08 9.48
C ILE A 161 -17.44 -11.15 8.61
N GLY A 162 -16.26 -11.62 9.02
CA GLY A 162 -15.52 -12.70 8.37
C GLY A 162 -15.45 -13.95 9.26
N SER A 163 -15.57 -15.13 8.67
CA SER A 163 -15.32 -16.41 9.36
C SER A 163 -14.04 -17.06 8.85
N TYR A 164 -13.20 -17.53 9.75
CA TYR A 164 -11.90 -18.11 9.46
C TYR A 164 -11.74 -19.43 10.22
N PRO A 165 -11.90 -20.58 9.56
CA PRO A 165 -11.70 -21.88 10.20
C PRO A 165 -10.23 -22.05 10.61
N PHE A 166 -10.01 -22.64 11.77
CA PHE A 166 -8.67 -22.96 12.25
C PHE A 166 -8.58 -24.36 12.82
N PHE A 167 -7.39 -24.94 12.76
CA PHE A 167 -7.04 -26.18 13.42
C PHE A 167 -5.75 -25.96 14.22
N LYS A 168 -5.89 -25.89 15.56
CA LYS A 168 -4.75 -25.67 16.47
C LYS A 168 -4.71 -26.75 17.54
N ALA A 169 -3.57 -27.41 17.71
CA ALA A 169 -3.35 -28.43 18.76
C ALA A 169 -4.44 -29.53 18.80
N GLY A 170 -4.85 -30.04 17.65
CA GLY A 170 -5.87 -31.10 17.56
C GLY A 170 -7.32 -30.61 17.77
N LYS A 171 -7.54 -29.29 17.90
CA LYS A 171 -8.89 -28.68 18.08
C LYS A 171 -9.29 -27.92 16.86
N LEU A 172 -10.45 -28.26 16.34
CA LEU A 172 -11.12 -27.53 15.27
C LEU A 172 -11.90 -26.34 15.85
N GLY A 173 -11.94 -25.23 15.13
CA GLY A 173 -12.73 -24.08 15.52
C GLY A 173 -12.86 -23.07 14.39
N VAL A 174 -13.62 -22.01 14.65
CA VAL A 174 -13.82 -20.89 13.74
C VAL A 174 -13.56 -19.57 14.48
N SER A 175 -12.74 -18.70 13.91
CA SER A 175 -12.56 -17.32 14.36
C SER A 175 -13.52 -16.43 13.59
N ILE A 176 -14.44 -15.79 14.29
CA ILE A 176 -15.29 -14.73 13.72
C ILE A 176 -14.59 -13.41 13.95
N VAL A 177 -14.32 -12.69 12.88
CA VAL A 177 -13.66 -11.38 12.91
C VAL A 177 -14.65 -10.31 12.50
N LEU A 178 -14.91 -9.38 13.40
CA LEU A 178 -15.80 -8.23 13.22
C LEU A 178 -14.93 -7.01 12.96
N ARG A 179 -15.26 -6.21 11.94
CA ARG A 179 -14.54 -4.98 11.60
C ARG A 179 -15.49 -3.85 11.32
N CYS A 180 -15.31 -2.73 11.99
CA CYS A 180 -16.03 -1.49 11.73
C CYS A 180 -15.25 -0.28 12.26
N THR A 181 -15.75 0.92 11.98
CA THR A 181 -15.18 2.18 12.50
C THR A 181 -15.66 2.54 13.91
N CYS A 182 -16.60 1.81 14.48
CA CYS A 182 -17.16 2.07 15.81
C CYS A 182 -17.11 0.82 16.71
N LEU A 183 -16.57 0.94 17.92
CA LEU A 183 -16.43 -0.15 18.88
C LEU A 183 -17.78 -0.67 19.40
N LEU A 184 -18.79 0.19 19.52
CA LEU A 184 -20.14 -0.20 19.94
C LEU A 184 -20.76 -1.21 18.97
N TYR A 185 -20.61 -0.99 17.66
CA TYR A 185 -21.14 -1.91 16.65
C TYR A 185 -20.45 -3.28 16.66
N THR A 186 -19.15 -3.36 17.00
CA THR A 186 -18.45 -4.65 17.07
C THR A 186 -18.87 -5.46 18.30
N SER A 187 -19.19 -4.85 19.44
CA SER A 187 -19.69 -5.55 20.63
C SER A 187 -21.15 -5.97 20.49
N ASP A 188 -22.03 -5.11 19.99
CA ASP A 188 -23.45 -5.41 19.81
C ASP A 188 -23.67 -6.52 18.80
N ALA A 189 -22.95 -6.52 17.66
CA ALA A 189 -23.01 -7.58 16.68
C ALA A 189 -22.48 -8.93 17.21
N ALA A 190 -21.60 -8.91 18.22
CA ALA A 190 -21.11 -10.13 18.88
C ALA A 190 -22.16 -10.71 19.86
N ASP A 191 -22.90 -9.85 20.56
CA ASP A 191 -23.89 -10.26 21.56
C ASP A 191 -25.20 -10.78 20.92
N GLU A 192 -25.64 -10.20 19.81
CA GLU A 192 -26.87 -10.63 19.10
C GLU A 192 -26.76 -12.00 18.42
N GLY A 193 -25.56 -12.46 18.13
CA GLY A 193 -25.33 -13.67 17.30
C GLY A 193 -25.14 -14.98 18.06
N LEU A 194 -24.93 -14.96 19.38
CA LEU A 194 -24.39 -16.10 20.14
C LEU A 194 -25.20 -16.44 21.41
N GLY A 195 -26.40 -15.90 21.55
CA GLY A 195 -27.35 -16.24 22.61
C GLY A 195 -28.11 -17.54 22.33
#